data_50271821a0817173e007fc4cd95585ae
#
_entry.id   50271821a0817173e007fc4cd95585ae
#
_cell.length_a   1.000
_cell.length_b   1.000
_cell.length_c   1.000
_cell.angle_alpha   90.00
_cell.angle_beta   90.00
_cell.angle_gamma   90.00
#
_symmetry.space_group_name_H-M   'P 1'
#
loop_
_entity.id
_entity.type
_entity.pdbx_description
1 polymer ?
#
loop_
_entity_poly.entity_id
_entity_poly.type
_entity_poly.pdbx_seq_one_letter_code
_entity_poly.pdbx_strand_id
1 'polypeptide(L)'
;MGLVWTTADDPFNPKKGEVLLLTVDQAGAIWGGEFSYYKMTAEAKKYIDIGWQTVFASRLKLGLGDAIGADKNFPLFERFFSGGEKSVRGYGRRRLGPLSTSGDPLGGLSLLEGSLELRRPIWKELNGAVFLDFGQVSKRSFDIPVGDLQFSAGVGVSYATPVGPLRLDVGFPFKPPRGDRPWQIHFSIGAYF
;
A
#
# COMPACT_ATOMS: atom_id res chain seq x y z
N MET A 1 -8.34 -11.41 12.85
CA MET A 1 -7.22 -12.06 13.55
C MET A 1 -5.91 -11.67 12.85
N GLY A 2 -4.88 -11.23 13.58
CA GLY A 2 -3.65 -10.76 12.94
C GLY A 2 -2.40 -11.36 13.61
N LEU A 3 -1.38 -11.61 12.78
CA LEU A 3 -0.04 -12.00 13.19
C LEU A 3 0.95 -10.94 12.72
N VAL A 4 1.81 -10.47 13.61
CA VAL A 4 2.90 -9.54 13.31
C VAL A 4 4.19 -10.18 13.76
N TRP A 5 5.16 -10.28 12.83
CA TRP A 5 6.52 -10.67 13.13
C TRP A 5 7.46 -9.57 12.65
N THR A 6 8.41 -9.15 13.46
CA THR A 6 9.34 -8.08 13.11
C THR A 6 10.73 -8.32 13.68
N THR A 7 11.73 -8.01 12.87
CA THR A 7 13.14 -7.89 13.25
C THR A 7 13.70 -6.52 12.92
N ALA A 8 12.82 -5.55 12.59
CA ALA A 8 13.21 -4.18 12.28
C ALA A 8 13.86 -3.51 13.51
N ASP A 9 14.95 -2.81 13.27
CA ASP A 9 15.76 -2.14 14.29
C ASP A 9 15.09 -0.89 14.87
N ASP A 10 14.21 -0.23 14.12
CA ASP A 10 13.48 0.96 14.56
C ASP A 10 12.05 0.92 14.00
N PRO A 11 11.01 1.17 14.80
CA PRO A 11 9.63 1.12 14.34
C PRO A 11 9.23 2.30 13.44
N PHE A 12 9.93 3.45 13.52
CA PHE A 12 9.59 4.66 12.77
C PHE A 12 10.52 4.91 11.57
N ASN A 13 11.80 4.54 11.68
CA ASN A 13 12.78 4.73 10.63
C ASN A 13 13.72 3.52 10.49
N PRO A 14 13.18 2.35 10.13
CA PRO A 14 13.95 1.12 10.06
C PRO A 14 15.06 1.22 9.01
N LYS A 15 16.26 0.78 9.38
CA LYS A 15 17.43 0.69 8.51
C LYS A 15 17.75 -0.75 8.12
N LYS A 16 17.41 -1.69 9.00
CA LYS A 16 17.65 -3.13 8.82
C LYS A 16 16.50 -3.94 9.36
N GLY A 17 16.35 -5.16 8.82
CA GLY A 17 15.38 -6.13 9.30
C GLY A 17 14.18 -6.30 8.38
N GLU A 18 13.22 -7.02 8.87
CA GLU A 18 12.03 -7.43 8.13
C GLU A 18 10.78 -7.27 8.99
N VAL A 19 9.65 -7.05 8.33
CA VAL A 19 8.33 -7.03 8.96
C VAL A 19 7.39 -7.88 8.12
N LEU A 20 6.72 -8.84 8.77
CA LEU A 20 5.67 -9.64 8.16
C LEU A 20 4.37 -9.39 8.92
N LEU A 21 3.32 -9.05 8.17
CA LEU A 21 1.97 -8.87 8.71
C LEU A 21 1.04 -9.81 7.97
N LEU A 22 0.29 -10.59 8.72
CA LEU A 22 -0.77 -11.45 8.22
C LEU A 22 -2.06 -11.08 8.94
N THR A 23 -3.10 -10.79 8.19
CA THR A 23 -4.44 -10.51 8.75
C THR A 23 -5.47 -11.39 8.05
N VAL A 24 -6.33 -12.02 8.84
CA VAL A 24 -7.47 -12.81 8.36
C VAL A 24 -8.70 -12.31 9.07
N ASP A 25 -9.63 -11.80 8.30
CA ASP A 25 -10.92 -11.32 8.77
C ASP A 25 -12.02 -12.21 8.18
N GLN A 26 -12.92 -12.66 9.01
CA GLN A 26 -14.12 -13.40 8.64
C GLN A 26 -15.33 -12.80 9.33
N ALA A 27 -16.38 -12.56 8.57
CA ALA A 27 -17.67 -12.11 9.07
C ALA A 27 -18.80 -13.01 8.59
N GLY A 28 -19.88 -13.05 9.33
CA GLY A 28 -21.06 -13.86 9.00
C GLY A 28 -20.84 -15.37 9.12
N ALA A 29 -21.37 -16.14 8.19
CA ALA A 29 -21.40 -17.60 8.19
C ALA A 29 -22.04 -18.14 9.49
N ILE A 30 -21.27 -18.86 10.33
CA ILE A 30 -21.75 -19.43 11.60
C ILE A 30 -22.01 -18.39 12.69
N TRP A 31 -21.48 -17.17 12.55
CA TRP A 31 -21.63 -16.08 13.54
C TRP A 31 -22.87 -15.23 13.30
N GLY A 32 -23.61 -15.47 12.21
CA GLY A 32 -24.74 -14.63 11.79
C GLY A 32 -24.28 -13.27 11.26
N GLY A 33 -25.20 -12.49 10.73
CA GLY A 33 -24.94 -11.14 10.18
C GLY A 33 -25.45 -10.98 8.76
N GLU A 34 -25.54 -9.74 8.30
CA GLU A 34 -26.03 -9.38 6.97
C GLU A 34 -25.03 -9.77 5.85
N PHE A 35 -23.72 -9.77 6.17
CA PHE A 35 -22.67 -10.08 5.21
C PHE A 35 -21.88 -11.30 5.67
N SER A 36 -21.58 -12.19 4.72
CA SER A 36 -20.74 -13.36 4.95
C SER A 36 -19.56 -13.31 3.99
N TYR A 37 -18.36 -13.10 4.52
CA TYR A 37 -17.14 -13.00 3.72
C TYR A 37 -15.90 -13.42 4.51
N TYR A 38 -14.83 -13.68 3.80
CA TYR A 38 -13.47 -13.72 4.34
C TYR A 38 -12.56 -12.77 3.56
N LYS A 39 -11.56 -12.23 4.26
CA LYS A 39 -10.57 -11.31 3.74
C LYS A 39 -9.22 -11.63 4.34
N MET A 40 -8.23 -11.81 3.51
CA MET A 40 -6.86 -12.09 3.91
C MET A 40 -5.94 -11.01 3.37
N THR A 41 -5.00 -10.56 4.19
CA THR A 41 -3.96 -9.62 3.78
C THR A 41 -2.62 -10.13 4.27
N ALA A 42 -1.66 -10.22 3.37
CA ALA A 42 -0.26 -10.49 3.67
C ALA A 42 0.58 -9.29 3.24
N GLU A 43 1.42 -8.79 4.13
CA GLU A 43 2.34 -7.69 3.83
C GLU A 43 3.73 -8.04 4.34
N ALA A 44 4.73 -7.95 3.45
CA ALA A 44 6.13 -8.14 3.76
C ALA A 44 6.90 -6.85 3.49
N LYS A 45 7.76 -6.46 4.43
CA LYS A 45 8.67 -5.32 4.28
C LYS A 45 10.08 -5.79 4.60
N LYS A 46 11.06 -5.26 3.85
CA LYS A 46 12.47 -5.55 4.06
C LYS A 46 13.28 -4.27 3.98
N TYR A 47 14.21 -4.12 4.91
CA TYR A 47 15.09 -2.97 5.03
C TYR A 47 16.54 -3.45 5.02
N ILE A 48 17.36 -2.88 4.16
CA ILE A 48 18.76 -3.24 3.96
C ILE A 48 19.58 -1.96 3.97
N ASP A 49 20.51 -1.86 4.91
CA ASP A 49 21.56 -0.82 4.88
C ASP A 49 22.60 -1.23 3.82
N ILE A 50 22.59 -0.49 2.71
CA ILE A 50 23.52 -0.75 1.58
C ILE A 50 24.83 0.05 1.69
N GLY A 51 25.08 0.66 2.83
CA GLY A 51 26.25 1.49 3.09
C GLY A 51 26.01 2.96 2.70
N TRP A 52 27.02 3.78 3.00
CA TRP A 52 26.98 5.24 2.77
C TRP A 52 25.74 5.93 3.34
N GLN A 53 25.23 5.45 4.48
CA GLN A 53 24.01 5.91 5.12
C GLN A 53 22.75 5.74 4.24
N THR A 54 22.80 4.85 3.25
CA THR A 54 21.68 4.61 2.32
C THR A 54 20.96 3.34 2.71
N VAL A 55 19.64 3.41 2.82
CA VAL A 55 18.76 2.29 3.10
C VAL A 55 17.96 1.95 1.87
N PHE A 56 18.03 0.70 1.45
CA PHE A 56 17.09 0.12 0.50
C PHE A 56 15.92 -0.47 1.28
N ALA A 57 14.72 0.00 0.98
CA ALA A 57 13.50 -0.50 1.57
C ALA A 57 12.59 -1.07 0.48
N SER A 58 11.99 -2.22 0.76
CA SER A 58 11.02 -2.85 -0.14
C SER A 58 9.77 -3.26 0.64
N ARG A 59 8.64 -3.22 -0.04
CA ARG A 59 7.34 -3.64 0.48
C ARG A 59 6.59 -4.41 -0.59
N LEU A 60 5.94 -5.48 -0.19
CA LEU A 60 4.98 -6.24 -1.00
C LEU A 60 3.74 -6.50 -0.17
N LYS A 61 2.57 -6.23 -0.74
CA LYS A 61 1.27 -6.46 -0.11
C LYS A 61 0.36 -7.21 -1.05
N LEU A 62 -0.21 -8.29 -0.56
CA LEU A 62 -1.20 -9.11 -1.22
C LEU A 62 -2.49 -9.09 -0.41
N GLY A 63 -3.61 -8.86 -1.07
CA GLY A 63 -4.93 -8.93 -0.49
C GLY A 63 -5.83 -9.87 -1.29
N LEU A 64 -6.57 -10.73 -0.60
CA LEU A 64 -7.53 -11.66 -1.19
C LEU A 64 -8.81 -11.65 -0.36
N GLY A 65 -9.94 -11.55 -1.01
CA GLY A 65 -11.24 -11.61 -0.35
C GLY A 65 -12.29 -12.26 -1.24
N ASP A 66 -13.27 -12.88 -0.60
CA ASP A 66 -14.44 -13.43 -1.29
C ASP A 66 -15.66 -13.45 -0.37
N ALA A 67 -16.82 -13.43 -0.97
CA ALA A 67 -18.08 -13.61 -0.25
C ALA A 67 -18.36 -15.10 -0.01
N ILE A 68 -18.94 -15.42 1.14
CA ILE A 68 -19.35 -16.77 1.52
C ILE A 68 -20.86 -16.88 1.32
N GLY A 69 -21.33 -17.99 0.74
CA GLY A 69 -22.76 -18.30 0.59
C GLY A 69 -23.36 -17.92 -0.77
N ALA A 70 -24.69 -18.04 -0.86
CA ALA A 70 -25.42 -17.90 -2.11
C ALA A 70 -25.50 -16.43 -2.60
N ASP A 71 -25.60 -15.49 -1.69
CA ASP A 71 -25.83 -14.07 -2.02
C ASP A 71 -24.58 -13.33 -2.50
N LYS A 72 -23.41 -13.92 -2.42
CA LYS A 72 -22.11 -13.39 -2.92
C LYS A 72 -21.94 -11.87 -2.81
N ASN A 73 -22.47 -11.29 -1.75
CA ASN A 73 -22.43 -9.85 -1.53
C ASN A 73 -21.23 -9.48 -0.65
N PHE A 74 -20.13 -9.07 -1.28
CA PHE A 74 -18.96 -8.57 -0.57
C PHE A 74 -19.14 -7.06 -0.32
N PRO A 75 -19.18 -6.61 0.95
CA PRO A 75 -19.48 -5.23 1.27
C PRO A 75 -18.46 -4.26 0.70
N LEU A 76 -18.92 -3.13 0.17
CA LEU A 76 -18.07 -2.14 -0.50
C LEU A 76 -16.96 -1.59 0.42
N PHE A 77 -17.29 -1.39 1.70
CA PHE A 77 -16.36 -0.83 2.69
C PHE A 77 -15.22 -1.80 3.07
N GLU A 78 -15.39 -3.11 2.81
CA GLU A 78 -14.36 -4.12 3.03
C GLU A 78 -13.50 -4.43 1.79
N ARG A 79 -13.89 -3.93 0.61
CA ARG A 79 -13.10 -4.14 -0.62
C ARG A 79 -11.71 -3.54 -0.52
N PHE A 80 -10.82 -4.08 -1.29
CA PHE A 80 -9.48 -3.51 -1.44
C PHE A 80 -9.51 -2.29 -2.35
N PHE A 81 -8.73 -1.29 -1.97
CA PHE A 81 -8.51 -0.07 -2.73
C PHE A 81 -7.01 0.19 -2.82
N SER A 82 -6.56 0.80 -3.91
CA SER A 82 -5.17 1.17 -4.14
C SER A 82 -5.04 2.62 -4.60
N GLY A 83 -3.83 3.19 -4.41
CA GLY A 83 -3.50 4.60 -4.65
C GLY A 83 -3.55 5.44 -3.38
N GLY A 84 -2.62 6.38 -3.28
CA GLY A 84 -2.45 7.30 -2.16
C GLY A 84 -1.11 7.14 -1.43
N GLU A 85 -0.94 7.88 -0.35
CA GLU A 85 0.33 8.05 0.38
C GLU A 85 0.93 6.74 0.94
N LYS A 86 0.09 5.78 1.32
CA LYS A 86 0.49 4.47 1.89
C LYS A 86 0.32 3.31 0.90
N SER A 87 0.19 3.61 -0.38
CA SER A 87 -0.07 2.65 -1.43
C SER A 87 0.81 2.99 -2.65
N VAL A 88 0.23 3.31 -3.80
CA VAL A 88 0.93 3.71 -5.02
C VAL A 88 0.88 5.23 -5.14
N ARG A 89 1.96 5.91 -4.78
CA ARG A 89 2.01 7.37 -4.54
C ARG A 89 1.82 8.25 -5.78
N GLY A 90 1.96 7.71 -6.98
CA GLY A 90 1.65 8.45 -8.21
C GLY A 90 0.16 8.61 -8.46
N TYR A 91 -0.69 7.87 -7.76
CA TYR A 91 -2.13 7.86 -7.94
C TYR A 91 -2.83 8.54 -6.77
N GLY A 92 -3.93 9.23 -7.04
CA GLY A 92 -4.80 9.78 -6.00
C GLY A 92 -5.36 8.68 -5.09
N ARG A 93 -5.81 9.07 -3.91
CA ARG A 93 -6.34 8.12 -2.91
C ARG A 93 -7.48 7.28 -3.48
N ARG A 94 -7.34 5.94 -3.46
CA ARG A 94 -8.29 4.95 -3.99
C ARG A 94 -8.54 5.05 -5.50
N ARG A 95 -7.71 5.78 -6.24
CA ARG A 95 -7.89 6.03 -7.69
C ARG A 95 -7.23 4.98 -8.57
N LEU A 96 -6.50 4.03 -8.01
CA LEU A 96 -5.90 2.92 -8.73
C LEU A 96 -6.76 1.67 -8.58
N GLY A 97 -7.32 1.19 -9.70
CA GLY A 97 -8.19 0.03 -9.75
C GLY A 97 -9.51 0.31 -10.45
N PRO A 98 -10.52 -0.52 -10.23
CA PRO A 98 -11.83 -0.37 -10.85
C PRO A 98 -12.53 0.93 -10.43
N LEU A 99 -12.95 1.71 -11.42
CA LEU A 99 -13.74 2.92 -11.24
C LEU A 99 -15.13 2.75 -11.87
N SER A 100 -16.11 3.50 -11.37
CA SER A 100 -17.43 3.64 -11.97
C SER A 100 -17.38 4.53 -13.24
N THR A 101 -18.48 4.64 -13.96
CA THR A 101 -18.61 5.58 -15.08
C THR A 101 -18.49 7.05 -14.65
N SER A 102 -18.88 7.36 -13.41
CA SER A 102 -18.70 8.67 -12.77
C SER A 102 -17.29 8.90 -12.23
N GLY A 103 -16.41 7.87 -12.24
CA GLY A 103 -15.04 7.95 -11.74
C GLY A 103 -14.89 7.61 -10.25
N ASP A 104 -15.95 7.12 -9.58
CA ASP A 104 -15.88 6.73 -8.19
C ASP A 104 -15.19 5.39 -7.99
N PRO A 105 -14.36 5.21 -6.94
CA PRO A 105 -13.68 3.96 -6.66
C PRO A 105 -14.66 2.84 -6.31
N LEU A 106 -14.63 1.75 -7.06
CA LEU A 106 -15.45 0.55 -6.81
C LEU A 106 -14.74 -0.48 -5.92
N GLY A 107 -13.41 -0.37 -5.79
CA GLY A 107 -12.61 -1.38 -5.12
C GLY A 107 -12.65 -2.75 -5.80
N GLY A 108 -12.02 -3.73 -5.18
CA GLY A 108 -11.98 -5.10 -5.69
C GLY A 108 -11.76 -6.13 -4.61
N LEU A 109 -11.67 -7.39 -5.04
CA LEU A 109 -11.56 -8.56 -4.17
C LEU A 109 -10.15 -9.14 -4.11
N SER A 110 -9.27 -8.70 -5.02
CA SER A 110 -7.85 -9.05 -4.97
C SER A 110 -6.99 -7.79 -5.16
N LEU A 111 -5.89 -7.72 -4.45
CA LEU A 111 -4.95 -6.61 -4.43
C LEU A 111 -3.53 -7.12 -4.53
N LEU A 112 -2.72 -6.48 -5.37
CA LEU A 112 -1.28 -6.60 -5.35
C LEU A 112 -0.67 -5.20 -5.36
N GLU A 113 0.17 -4.91 -4.38
CA GLU A 113 0.93 -3.66 -4.29
C GLU A 113 2.37 -3.92 -3.90
N GLY A 114 3.26 -3.09 -4.38
CA GLY A 114 4.64 -3.10 -3.95
C GLY A 114 5.28 -1.73 -4.06
N SER A 115 6.37 -1.57 -3.32
CA SER A 115 7.18 -0.36 -3.32
C SER A 115 8.65 -0.72 -3.15
N LEU A 116 9.50 -0.05 -3.91
CA LEU A 116 10.95 -0.06 -3.77
C LEU A 116 11.39 1.37 -3.50
N GLU A 117 12.21 1.58 -2.49
CA GLU A 117 12.64 2.91 -2.07
C GLU A 117 14.10 2.92 -1.65
N LEU A 118 14.82 3.95 -2.09
CA LEU A 118 16.15 4.28 -1.60
C LEU A 118 16.07 5.55 -0.77
N ARG A 119 16.50 5.48 0.48
CA ARG A 119 16.49 6.59 1.44
C ARG A 119 17.91 6.95 1.86
N ARG A 120 18.19 8.25 1.97
CA ARG A 120 19.48 8.74 2.43
C ARG A 120 19.33 10.06 3.20
N PRO A 121 20.07 10.26 4.30
CA PRO A 121 20.18 11.57 4.93
C PRO A 121 20.75 12.61 3.94
N ILE A 122 20.11 13.78 3.87
CA ILE A 122 20.58 14.92 3.10
C ILE A 122 21.30 15.90 4.02
N TRP A 123 20.67 16.23 5.14
CA TRP A 123 21.20 17.19 6.11
C TRP A 123 20.54 17.00 7.49
N LYS A 124 21.35 16.73 8.54
CA LYS A 124 20.86 16.48 9.92
C LYS A 124 19.67 15.50 9.92
N GLU A 125 18.50 16.00 10.35
CA GLU A 125 17.25 15.22 10.46
C GLU A 125 16.48 15.11 9.13
N LEU A 126 16.96 15.75 8.06
CA LEU A 126 16.32 15.72 6.76
C LEU A 126 16.84 14.56 5.91
N ASN A 127 15.93 13.69 5.48
CA ASN A 127 16.21 12.58 4.59
C ASN A 127 15.54 12.78 3.24
N GLY A 128 16.23 12.38 2.19
CA GLY A 128 15.66 12.25 0.84
C GLY A 128 15.35 10.82 0.50
N ALA A 129 14.38 10.63 -0.38
CA ALA A 129 14.01 9.33 -0.91
C ALA A 129 13.72 9.41 -2.40
N VAL A 130 14.02 8.33 -3.11
CA VAL A 130 13.51 8.06 -4.45
C VAL A 130 12.77 6.73 -4.39
N PHE A 131 11.65 6.62 -5.10
CA PHE A 131 10.82 5.43 -5.02
C PHE A 131 10.23 5.02 -6.36
N LEU A 132 9.92 3.73 -6.44
CA LEU A 132 9.15 3.10 -7.49
C LEU A 132 8.04 2.29 -6.82
N ASP A 133 6.79 2.67 -7.05
CA ASP A 133 5.62 1.97 -6.54
C ASP A 133 4.91 1.26 -7.70
N PHE A 134 4.27 0.16 -7.39
CA PHE A 134 3.41 -0.55 -8.33
C PHE A 134 2.21 -1.15 -7.61
N GLY A 135 1.13 -1.35 -8.33
CA GLY A 135 -0.03 -2.03 -7.79
C GLY A 135 -1.18 -2.13 -8.78
N GLN A 136 -2.15 -2.91 -8.39
CA GLN A 136 -3.44 -3.03 -9.07
C GLN A 136 -4.46 -3.73 -8.16
N VAL A 137 -5.74 -3.47 -8.43
CA VAL A 137 -6.89 -4.09 -7.77
C VAL A 137 -7.72 -4.81 -8.82
N SER A 138 -7.99 -6.10 -8.61
CA SER A 138 -8.90 -6.88 -9.44
C SER A 138 -10.31 -6.96 -8.81
N LYS A 139 -11.35 -6.90 -9.66
CA LYS A 139 -12.75 -7.13 -9.25
C LYS A 139 -13.02 -8.57 -8.84
N ARG A 140 -12.19 -9.52 -9.29
CA ARG A 140 -12.38 -10.95 -9.09
C ARG A 140 -11.66 -11.41 -7.84
N SER A 141 -12.25 -12.40 -7.17
CA SER A 141 -11.60 -13.12 -6.07
C SER A 141 -10.45 -13.98 -6.63
N PHE A 142 -9.35 -14.06 -5.87
CA PHE A 142 -8.16 -14.86 -6.21
C PHE A 142 -7.52 -14.57 -7.57
N ASP A 143 -7.86 -13.45 -8.19
CA ASP A 143 -7.29 -12.99 -9.45
C ASP A 143 -6.19 -11.97 -9.16
N ILE A 144 -4.96 -12.46 -8.92
CA ILE A 144 -3.81 -11.61 -8.64
C ILE A 144 -3.43 -10.85 -9.92
N PRO A 145 -3.59 -9.51 -9.97
CA PRO A 145 -3.53 -8.73 -11.21
C PRO A 145 -2.09 -8.44 -11.67
N VAL A 146 -1.27 -9.48 -11.87
CA VAL A 146 0.15 -9.33 -12.25
C VAL A 146 0.31 -8.73 -13.65
N GLY A 147 -0.62 -9.05 -14.57
CA GLY A 147 -0.56 -8.58 -15.97
C GLY A 147 -0.94 -7.11 -16.17
N ASP A 148 -1.69 -6.54 -15.23
CA ASP A 148 -2.25 -5.18 -15.35
C ASP A 148 -1.64 -4.17 -14.37
N LEU A 149 -0.47 -4.49 -13.80
CA LEU A 149 0.18 -3.62 -12.83
C LEU A 149 0.41 -2.22 -13.38
N GLN A 150 0.04 -1.25 -12.59
CA GLN A 150 0.33 0.17 -12.84
C GLN A 150 1.51 0.61 -11.98
N PHE A 151 2.36 1.43 -12.54
CA PHE A 151 3.60 1.89 -11.93
C PHE A 151 3.59 3.39 -11.71
N SER A 152 4.29 3.83 -10.69
CA SER A 152 4.63 5.23 -10.47
C SER A 152 6.04 5.35 -9.91
N ALA A 153 6.72 6.43 -10.25
CA ALA A 153 8.02 6.77 -9.66
C ALA A 153 7.91 8.15 -9.01
N GLY A 154 8.79 8.44 -8.06
CA GLY A 154 8.77 9.73 -7.41
C GLY A 154 9.93 9.97 -6.49
N VAL A 155 9.87 11.15 -5.87
CA VAL A 155 10.85 11.62 -4.89
C VAL A 155 10.13 12.06 -3.62
N GLY A 156 10.81 11.95 -2.50
CA GLY A 156 10.27 12.38 -1.22
C GLY A 156 11.33 13.00 -0.34
N VAL A 157 10.87 13.81 0.59
CA VAL A 157 11.68 14.33 1.69
C VAL A 157 10.97 13.99 3.00
N SER A 158 11.76 13.70 4.03
CA SER A 158 11.22 13.46 5.36
C SER A 158 12.10 14.10 6.43
N TYR A 159 11.45 14.62 7.44
CA TYR A 159 12.09 15.22 8.61
C TYR A 159 11.80 14.36 9.84
N ALA A 160 12.85 13.88 10.49
CA ALA A 160 12.71 13.05 11.69
C ALA A 160 12.23 13.89 12.87
N THR A 161 11.14 13.47 13.52
CA THR A 161 10.62 14.09 14.73
C THR A 161 10.46 13.04 15.83
N PRO A 162 10.38 13.45 17.12
CA PRO A 162 10.18 12.51 18.23
C PRO A 162 8.88 11.69 18.13
N VAL A 163 7.88 12.16 17.40
CA VAL A 163 6.58 11.50 17.20
C VAL A 163 6.50 10.72 15.89
N GLY A 164 7.62 10.59 15.19
CA GLY A 164 7.72 9.96 13.88
C GLY A 164 8.07 10.95 12.76
N PRO A 165 8.51 10.48 11.59
CA PRO A 165 8.89 11.32 10.48
C PRO A 165 7.70 12.06 9.88
N LEU A 166 7.90 13.35 9.60
CA LEU A 166 7.02 14.13 8.71
C LEU A 166 7.52 13.94 7.28
N ARG A 167 6.65 13.57 6.36
CA ARG A 167 7.04 13.20 5.01
C ARG A 167 6.20 13.93 3.96
N LEU A 168 6.88 14.38 2.90
CA LEU A 168 6.29 14.94 1.70
C LEU A 168 6.82 14.18 0.48
N ASP A 169 5.92 13.56 -0.27
CA ASP A 169 6.24 12.82 -1.50
C ASP A 169 5.59 13.46 -2.72
N VAL A 170 6.30 13.43 -3.84
CA VAL A 170 5.78 13.77 -5.16
C VAL A 170 5.91 12.54 -6.04
N GLY A 171 4.78 12.00 -6.48
CA GLY A 171 4.72 10.80 -7.32
C GLY A 171 4.17 11.09 -8.70
N PHE A 172 4.73 10.41 -9.71
CA PHE A 172 4.38 10.53 -11.12
C PHE A 172 3.89 9.16 -11.61
N PRO A 173 2.60 8.98 -11.94
CA PRO A 173 2.09 7.75 -12.50
C PRO A 173 2.56 7.59 -13.95
N PHE A 174 2.94 6.38 -14.36
CA PHE A 174 3.33 6.13 -15.75
C PHE A 174 2.14 6.18 -16.70
N LYS A 175 0.96 5.84 -16.19
CA LYS A 175 -0.31 5.90 -16.92
C LYS A 175 -1.38 6.55 -16.04
N PRO A 176 -1.47 7.89 -16.02
CA PRO A 176 -2.48 8.57 -15.21
C PRO A 176 -3.89 8.19 -15.67
N PRO A 177 -4.83 7.93 -14.75
CA PRO A 177 -6.24 7.76 -15.09
C PRO A 177 -6.79 9.00 -15.80
N ARG A 178 -7.80 8.81 -16.67
CA ARG A 178 -8.42 9.93 -17.38
C ARG A 178 -8.99 10.95 -16.38
N GLY A 179 -8.64 12.22 -16.57
CA GLY A 179 -9.07 13.33 -15.72
C GLY A 179 -8.22 13.52 -14.45
N ASP A 180 -7.26 12.65 -14.17
CA ASP A 180 -6.34 12.83 -13.05
C ASP A 180 -5.11 13.66 -13.47
N ARG A 181 -4.46 14.26 -12.48
CA ARG A 181 -3.21 15.00 -12.70
C ARG A 181 -2.07 14.04 -13.04
N PRO A 182 -1.07 14.47 -13.83
CA PRO A 182 0.10 13.66 -14.13
C PRO A 182 1.09 13.55 -12.96
N TRP A 183 0.74 14.10 -11.80
CA TRP A 183 1.52 14.04 -10.55
C TRP A 183 0.60 14.14 -9.35
N GLN A 184 1.04 13.59 -8.22
CA GLN A 184 0.35 13.66 -6.94
C GLN A 184 1.35 14.10 -5.86
N ILE A 185 0.88 14.93 -4.93
CA ILE A 185 1.61 15.30 -3.73
C ILE A 185 0.92 14.62 -2.54
N HIS A 186 1.72 13.96 -1.71
CA HIS A 186 1.25 13.31 -0.50
C HIS A 186 2.01 13.83 0.71
N PHE A 187 1.27 14.13 1.75
CA PHE A 187 1.81 14.45 3.06
C PHE A 187 1.44 13.35 4.03
N SER A 188 2.40 12.86 4.80
CA SER A 188 2.17 11.82 5.81
C SER A 188 2.98 12.08 7.08
N ILE A 189 2.48 11.52 8.19
CA ILE A 189 3.11 11.55 9.49
C ILE A 189 3.22 10.11 9.98
N GLY A 190 4.37 9.73 10.53
CA GLY A 190 4.62 8.42 11.11
C GLY A 190 5.55 7.54 10.27
N ALA A 191 5.54 6.23 10.57
CA ALA A 191 6.47 5.27 9.98
C ALA A 191 6.44 5.25 8.45
N TYR A 192 7.59 4.99 7.87
CA TYR A 192 7.73 4.69 6.46
C TYR A 192 6.93 3.40 6.16
N PHE A 193 6.19 3.40 5.05
CA PHE A 193 5.21 2.36 4.65
C PHE A 193 5.13 1.09 5.47
#